data_f87f9b4c0e41d43d2845e8d288346f4a
#
_entry.id   f87f9b4c0e41d43d2845e8d288346f4a
#
_cell.length_a   1.000
_cell.length_b   1.000
_cell.length_c   1.000
_cell.angle_alpha   90.00
_cell.angle_beta   90.00
_cell.angle_gamma   90.00
#
_symmetry.space_group_name_H-M   'P 1'
#
loop_
_entity.id
_entity.type
_entity.pdbx_description
1 polymer ?
#
loop_
_entity_poly.entity_id
_entity_poly.type
_entity_poly.pdbx_seq_one_letter_code
_entity_poly.pdbx_strand_id
1 'polypeptide(L)'
;MKAKQRTLGVLLFLILLAGGVFTLLTLRNAREEQAASAAADGTILLAAVSGNDLTQIVLHYQGETNTLLYTADGWTLAEDPAYHLDTSACNTMLTALSSLNAKRELSPQAGEDYGFAEPALTIEVTAAGETDTYTFGASNTMTGDLYVRKNNSDVIYTVSGTKAACFELTRAELFGAFNPAGLTASEIEAVSYTLADGETVTLKANSEPAAESGSNAYQAVWRLAGDTAADLDETKVDAILSALCTYVSAQATDADPAAYGFEAPLVTAEVTTADGAINLAYAMGTDGCYLMVEGDSSVYTVDASVVSALLYPADQLKAE
;
A
#
# COMPACT_ATOMS: atom_id res chain seq x y z
N MET A 1 -19.97 55.81 -62.24
CA MET A 1 -19.98 54.32 -62.15
C MET A 1 -18.64 53.74 -61.73
N LYS A 2 -17.45 54.21 -62.13
CA LYS A 2 -16.14 53.66 -61.84
C LYS A 2 -15.73 53.69 -60.36
N ALA A 3 -16.17 54.68 -59.55
CA ALA A 3 -15.82 54.75 -58.10
C ALA A 3 -16.52 53.68 -57.29
N LYS A 4 -17.82 53.40 -57.54
CA LYS A 4 -18.59 52.34 -56.83
C LYS A 4 -18.06 50.94 -57.12
N GLN A 5 -17.54 50.68 -58.32
CA GLN A 5 -16.91 49.40 -58.65
C GLN A 5 -15.57 49.17 -57.94
N ARG A 6 -14.78 50.25 -57.77
CA ARG A 6 -13.50 50.17 -56.97
C ARG A 6 -13.76 49.90 -55.51
N THR A 7 -14.76 50.57 -54.90
CA THR A 7 -15.11 50.36 -53.50
C THR A 7 -15.64 48.96 -53.29
N LEU A 8 -16.45 48.40 -54.20
CA LEU A 8 -16.93 47.01 -54.13
C LEU A 8 -15.78 46.00 -54.23
N GLY A 9 -14.81 46.21 -55.12
CA GLY A 9 -13.63 45.37 -55.27
C GLY A 9 -12.74 45.33 -54.00
N VAL A 10 -12.53 46.50 -53.38
CA VAL A 10 -11.78 46.61 -52.09
C VAL A 10 -12.51 45.91 -50.98
N LEU A 11 -13.86 46.02 -50.90
CA LEU A 11 -14.66 45.36 -49.88
C LEU A 11 -14.59 43.84 -50.03
N LEU A 12 -14.67 43.35 -51.25
CA LEU A 12 -14.61 41.91 -51.57
C LEU A 12 -13.23 41.33 -51.22
N PHE A 13 -12.17 42.10 -51.51
CA PHE A 13 -10.78 41.73 -51.13
C PHE A 13 -10.59 41.67 -49.61
N LEU A 14 -11.13 42.64 -48.85
CA LEU A 14 -11.10 42.62 -47.38
C LEU A 14 -11.85 41.45 -46.77
N ILE A 15 -13.01 41.06 -47.36
CA ILE A 15 -13.78 39.90 -46.93
C ILE A 15 -12.99 38.59 -47.17
N LEU A 16 -12.35 38.47 -48.34
CA LEU A 16 -11.51 37.31 -48.66
C LEU A 16 -10.28 37.24 -47.74
N LEU A 17 -9.67 38.38 -47.42
CA LEU A 17 -8.51 38.46 -46.51
C LEU A 17 -8.92 38.11 -45.09
N ALA A 18 -10.05 38.61 -44.60
CA ALA A 18 -10.61 38.29 -43.29
C ALA A 18 -11.00 36.81 -43.20
N GLY A 19 -11.61 36.25 -44.25
CA GLY A 19 -11.92 34.82 -44.34
C GLY A 19 -10.67 33.93 -44.35
N GLY A 20 -9.62 34.37 -45.06
CA GLY A 20 -8.32 33.66 -45.06
C GLY A 20 -7.63 33.66 -43.68
N VAL A 21 -7.65 34.81 -43.01
CA VAL A 21 -7.11 34.91 -41.63
C VAL A 21 -7.93 34.08 -40.65
N PHE A 22 -9.25 34.10 -40.76
CA PHE A 22 -10.12 33.30 -39.89
C PHE A 22 -9.92 31.80 -40.09
N THR A 23 -9.80 31.31 -41.34
CA THR A 23 -9.48 29.89 -41.61
C THR A 23 -8.08 29.50 -41.11
N LEU A 24 -7.12 30.37 -41.24
CA LEU A 24 -5.76 30.12 -40.67
C LEU A 24 -5.79 30.03 -39.15
N LEU A 25 -6.53 30.90 -38.47
CA LEU A 25 -6.67 30.89 -37.01
C LEU A 25 -7.43 29.64 -36.52
N THR A 26 -8.52 29.25 -37.21
CA THR A 26 -9.27 28.04 -36.85
C THR A 26 -8.45 26.77 -37.07
N LEU A 27 -7.69 26.68 -38.15
CA LEU A 27 -6.79 25.56 -38.42
C LEU A 27 -5.63 25.50 -37.36
N ARG A 28 -5.12 26.66 -36.96
CA ARG A 28 -4.11 26.73 -35.92
C ARG A 28 -4.66 26.31 -34.56
N ASN A 29 -5.83 26.83 -34.16
CA ASN A 29 -6.51 26.47 -32.93
C ASN A 29 -6.88 24.96 -32.92
N ALA A 30 -7.37 24.41 -34.02
CA ALA A 30 -7.67 22.99 -34.13
C ALA A 30 -6.41 22.11 -33.99
N ARG A 31 -5.26 22.57 -34.53
CA ARG A 31 -3.98 21.88 -34.34
C ARG A 31 -3.47 21.99 -32.92
N GLU A 32 -3.63 23.16 -32.29
CA GLU A 32 -3.25 23.37 -30.88
C GLU A 32 -4.16 22.52 -29.94
N GLU A 33 -5.46 22.44 -30.22
CA GLU A 33 -6.40 21.58 -29.49
C GLU A 33 -6.10 20.08 -29.70
N GLN A 34 -5.78 19.65 -30.93
CA GLN A 34 -5.36 18.25 -31.18
C GLN A 34 -4.04 17.92 -30.50
N ALA A 35 -3.06 18.83 -30.51
CA ALA A 35 -1.79 18.63 -29.80
C ALA A 35 -1.98 18.61 -28.29
N ALA A 36 -2.88 19.46 -27.75
CA ALA A 36 -3.21 19.46 -26.33
C ALA A 36 -3.97 18.17 -25.92
N SER A 37 -4.90 17.69 -26.76
CA SER A 37 -5.62 16.42 -26.53
C SER A 37 -4.68 15.22 -26.59
N ALA A 38 -3.80 15.15 -27.62
CA ALA A 38 -2.80 14.10 -27.73
C ALA A 38 -1.80 14.12 -26.54
N ALA A 39 -1.42 15.32 -26.07
CA ALA A 39 -0.59 15.47 -24.89
C ALA A 39 -1.31 15.10 -23.59
N ALA A 40 -2.65 15.30 -23.52
CA ALA A 40 -3.46 14.88 -22.37
C ALA A 40 -3.58 13.36 -22.28
N ASP A 41 -3.64 12.65 -23.41
CA ASP A 41 -3.74 11.19 -23.48
C ASP A 41 -2.39 10.47 -23.22
N GLY A 42 -1.26 11.20 -23.21
CA GLY A 42 0.06 10.62 -22.98
C GLY A 42 0.46 9.65 -24.07
N THR A 43 0.85 10.17 -25.23
CA THR A 43 1.09 9.37 -26.45
C THR A 43 2.52 8.86 -26.57
N ILE A 44 3.46 9.33 -25.75
CA ILE A 44 4.88 8.95 -25.82
C ILE A 44 5.14 7.81 -24.83
N LEU A 45 5.38 6.61 -25.35
CA LEU A 45 5.62 5.43 -24.52
C LEU A 45 7.05 5.49 -23.93
N LEU A 46 7.15 5.58 -22.59
CA LEU A 46 8.42 5.54 -21.85
C LEU A 46 8.78 4.13 -21.40
N ALA A 47 7.78 3.35 -20.93
CA ALA A 47 7.93 1.95 -20.57
C ALA A 47 6.74 1.13 -21.07
N ALA A 48 7.03 -0.13 -21.45
CA ALA A 48 6.07 -1.16 -21.83
C ALA A 48 6.54 -2.52 -21.27
N VAL A 49 6.60 -2.60 -19.93
CA VAL A 49 7.14 -3.77 -19.23
C VAL A 49 6.08 -4.85 -19.13
N SER A 50 6.40 -6.05 -19.62
CA SER A 50 5.58 -7.24 -19.40
C SER A 50 5.88 -7.87 -18.04
N GLY A 51 4.85 -8.36 -17.35
CA GLY A 51 5.05 -9.09 -16.09
C GLY A 51 5.93 -10.35 -16.25
N ASN A 52 5.96 -10.94 -17.42
CA ASN A 52 6.83 -12.11 -17.69
C ASN A 52 8.32 -11.75 -17.81
N ASP A 53 8.61 -10.49 -18.13
CA ASP A 53 9.96 -10.00 -18.37
C ASP A 53 10.52 -9.26 -17.15
N LEU A 54 9.64 -8.75 -16.27
CA LEU A 54 10.03 -8.03 -15.06
C LEU A 54 10.73 -8.96 -14.08
N THR A 55 11.86 -8.50 -13.55
CA THR A 55 12.58 -9.22 -12.48
C THR A 55 12.80 -8.35 -11.23
N GLN A 56 12.88 -7.02 -11.41
CA GLN A 56 13.21 -6.12 -10.30
C GLN A 56 12.68 -4.70 -10.53
N ILE A 57 12.25 -4.07 -9.43
CA ILE A 57 12.02 -2.62 -9.34
C ILE A 57 12.81 -2.12 -8.13
N VAL A 58 13.68 -1.12 -8.31
CA VAL A 58 14.33 -0.41 -7.21
C VAL A 58 13.70 0.96 -7.08
N LEU A 59 13.22 1.28 -5.88
CA LEU A 59 12.63 2.57 -5.55
C LEU A 59 13.62 3.37 -4.69
N HIS A 60 13.97 4.57 -5.13
CA HIS A 60 14.68 5.56 -4.32
C HIS A 60 13.72 6.71 -4.02
N TYR A 61 13.16 6.72 -2.82
CA TYR A 61 12.16 7.69 -2.40
C TYR A 61 12.37 8.11 -0.95
N GLN A 62 12.30 9.41 -0.67
CA GLN A 62 12.49 10.00 0.67
C GLN A 62 13.78 9.54 1.41
N GLY A 63 14.86 9.29 0.66
CA GLY A 63 16.14 8.83 1.24
C GLY A 63 16.20 7.32 1.52
N GLU A 64 15.12 6.59 1.30
CA GLU A 64 15.08 5.14 1.37
C GLU A 64 15.36 4.50 0.02
N THR A 65 15.90 3.29 0.06
CA THR A 65 16.03 2.41 -1.11
C THR A 65 15.34 1.10 -0.80
N ASN A 66 14.36 0.75 -1.62
CA ASN A 66 13.61 -0.50 -1.51
C ASN A 66 13.73 -1.28 -2.82
N THR A 67 14.24 -2.49 -2.75
CA THR A 67 14.45 -3.38 -3.91
C THR A 67 13.39 -4.46 -3.94
N LEU A 68 12.42 -4.31 -4.85
CA LEU A 68 11.34 -5.26 -5.06
C LEU A 68 11.75 -6.28 -6.12
N LEU A 69 11.81 -7.55 -5.75
CA LEU A 69 12.06 -8.67 -6.67
C LEU A 69 10.74 -9.30 -7.07
N TYR A 70 10.61 -9.62 -8.36
CA TYR A 70 9.44 -10.30 -8.90
C TYR A 70 9.84 -11.63 -9.51
N THR A 71 9.29 -12.72 -8.98
CA THR A 71 9.58 -14.09 -9.38
C THR A 71 8.29 -14.86 -9.65
N ALA A 72 8.40 -16.14 -10.00
CA ALA A 72 7.24 -17.03 -10.14
C ALA A 72 6.44 -17.19 -8.82
N ASP A 73 7.10 -17.01 -7.68
CA ASP A 73 6.49 -17.11 -6.34
C ASP A 73 5.87 -15.78 -5.88
N GLY A 74 6.01 -14.70 -6.68
CA GLY A 74 5.46 -13.37 -6.41
C GLY A 74 6.52 -12.34 -6.07
N TRP A 75 6.09 -11.31 -5.32
CA TRP A 75 6.90 -10.19 -4.90
C TRP A 75 7.62 -10.46 -3.58
N THR A 76 8.90 -10.07 -3.50
CA THR A 76 9.69 -10.09 -2.26
C THR A 76 10.52 -8.81 -2.14
N LEU A 77 10.84 -8.40 -0.92
CA LEU A 77 11.77 -7.32 -0.65
C LEU A 77 13.18 -7.90 -0.51
N ALA A 78 14.14 -7.45 -1.32
CA ALA A 78 15.49 -8.03 -1.32
C ALA A 78 16.23 -7.81 0.00
N GLU A 79 16.02 -6.66 0.65
CA GLU A 79 16.62 -6.28 1.92
C GLU A 79 16.09 -7.10 3.11
N ASP A 80 14.85 -7.62 2.98
CA ASP A 80 14.18 -8.43 4.00
C ASP A 80 13.16 -9.36 3.32
N PRO A 81 13.56 -10.58 2.92
CA PRO A 81 12.67 -11.52 2.24
C PRO A 81 11.46 -12.00 3.06
N ALA A 82 11.49 -11.81 4.39
CA ALA A 82 10.38 -12.11 5.29
C ALA A 82 9.36 -10.94 5.40
N TYR A 83 9.70 -9.75 4.84
CA TYR A 83 8.84 -8.59 4.88
C TYR A 83 7.53 -8.83 4.12
N HIS A 84 6.40 -8.59 4.79
CA HIS A 84 5.09 -8.80 4.19
C HIS A 84 4.71 -7.62 3.29
N LEU A 85 5.02 -7.74 1.99
CA LEU A 85 4.73 -6.71 1.00
C LEU A 85 3.23 -6.61 0.67
N ASP A 86 2.75 -5.39 0.48
CA ASP A 86 1.47 -5.13 -0.19
C ASP A 86 1.57 -5.50 -1.68
N THR A 87 1.15 -6.73 -1.97
CA THR A 87 1.13 -7.26 -3.34
C THR A 87 0.27 -6.42 -4.27
N SER A 88 -0.78 -5.75 -3.76
CA SER A 88 -1.65 -4.87 -4.55
C SER A 88 -0.90 -3.61 -4.99
N ALA A 89 -0.14 -3.00 -4.07
CA ALA A 89 0.71 -1.85 -4.38
C ALA A 89 1.78 -2.24 -5.41
N CYS A 90 2.48 -3.37 -5.23
CA CYS A 90 3.47 -3.87 -6.17
C CYS A 90 2.87 -4.14 -7.56
N ASN A 91 1.70 -4.76 -7.64
CA ASN A 91 1.00 -5.01 -8.92
C ASN A 91 0.53 -3.71 -9.58
N THR A 92 0.21 -2.68 -8.79
CA THR A 92 -0.13 -1.35 -9.33
C THR A 92 1.08 -0.71 -10.01
N MET A 93 2.29 -0.84 -9.44
CA MET A 93 3.54 -0.41 -10.08
C MET A 93 3.79 -1.14 -11.40
N LEU A 94 3.63 -2.48 -11.43
CA LEU A 94 3.76 -3.26 -12.65
C LEU A 94 2.75 -2.80 -13.71
N THR A 95 1.52 -2.55 -13.33
CA THR A 95 0.48 -2.04 -14.24
C THR A 95 0.86 -0.67 -14.79
N ALA A 96 1.39 0.22 -13.95
CA ALA A 96 1.86 1.53 -14.40
C ALA A 96 3.04 1.40 -15.38
N LEU A 97 3.99 0.49 -15.13
CA LEU A 97 5.13 0.23 -16.03
C LEU A 97 4.73 -0.45 -17.34
N SER A 98 3.64 -1.19 -17.37
CA SER A 98 3.16 -1.82 -18.61
C SER A 98 2.76 -0.80 -19.68
N SER A 99 2.46 0.45 -19.28
CA SER A 99 2.05 1.53 -20.18
C SER A 99 2.40 2.91 -19.61
N LEU A 100 3.65 3.08 -19.17
CA LEU A 100 4.11 4.39 -18.69
C LEU A 100 4.26 5.34 -19.88
N ASN A 101 3.34 6.27 -19.99
CA ASN A 101 3.29 7.24 -21.08
C ASN A 101 3.60 8.66 -20.59
N ALA A 102 4.41 9.38 -21.36
CA ALA A 102 4.59 10.81 -21.21
C ALA A 102 3.58 11.58 -22.04
N LYS A 103 3.24 12.76 -21.56
CA LYS A 103 2.38 13.72 -22.27
C LYS A 103 3.15 14.50 -23.33
N ARG A 104 4.39 14.87 -23.02
CA ARG A 104 5.24 15.71 -23.85
C ARG A 104 6.69 15.31 -23.73
N GLU A 105 7.42 15.59 -24.79
CA GLU A 105 8.88 15.64 -24.86
C GLU A 105 9.32 17.09 -24.89
N LEU A 106 10.34 17.43 -24.10
CA LEU A 106 10.88 18.76 -23.97
C LEU A 106 12.40 18.75 -24.22
N SER A 107 12.89 19.77 -24.91
CA SER A 107 14.32 20.04 -24.93
C SER A 107 14.69 20.90 -23.72
N PRO A 108 15.77 20.60 -22.98
CA PRO A 108 16.20 21.40 -21.85
C PRO A 108 16.39 22.85 -22.25
N GLN A 109 15.87 23.77 -21.46
CA GLN A 109 16.10 25.20 -21.64
C GLN A 109 17.28 25.65 -20.75
N ALA A 110 18.17 26.47 -21.28
CA ALA A 110 19.32 26.98 -20.52
C ALA A 110 18.81 27.85 -19.35
N GLY A 111 19.22 27.49 -18.13
CA GLY A 111 18.88 28.23 -16.92
C GLY A 111 17.55 27.77 -16.25
N GLU A 112 16.83 26.82 -16.80
CA GLU A 112 15.70 26.19 -16.12
C GLU A 112 16.15 25.01 -15.26
N ASP A 113 15.64 24.95 -14.03
CA ASP A 113 15.83 23.83 -13.11
C ASP A 113 14.59 22.91 -13.16
N TYR A 114 14.81 21.66 -13.58
CA TYR A 114 13.78 20.63 -13.65
C TYR A 114 13.79 19.69 -12.44
N GLY A 115 14.62 19.99 -11.41
CA GLY A 115 14.70 19.24 -10.17
C GLY A 115 15.46 17.90 -10.26
N PHE A 116 16.30 17.70 -11.26
CA PHE A 116 17.06 16.45 -11.40
C PHE A 116 18.34 16.37 -10.58
N ALA A 117 18.78 17.47 -9.96
CA ALA A 117 19.93 17.48 -9.05
C ALA A 117 19.60 16.81 -7.72
N GLU A 118 18.35 16.98 -7.25
CA GLU A 118 17.80 16.36 -6.06
C GLU A 118 16.42 15.76 -6.44
N PRO A 119 16.40 14.60 -7.13
CA PRO A 119 15.14 14.03 -7.63
C PRO A 119 14.24 13.60 -6.49
N ALA A 120 12.93 13.87 -6.64
CA ALA A 120 11.92 13.45 -5.67
C ALA A 120 11.79 11.93 -5.62
N LEU A 121 11.95 11.27 -6.78
CA LEU A 121 11.82 9.83 -6.95
C LEU A 121 12.77 9.37 -8.06
N THR A 122 13.44 8.24 -7.86
CA THR A 122 14.11 7.50 -8.94
C THR A 122 13.67 6.05 -8.89
N ILE A 123 13.32 5.50 -10.04
CA ILE A 123 12.99 4.07 -10.17
C ILE A 123 13.94 3.42 -11.18
N GLU A 124 14.46 2.25 -10.81
CA GLU A 124 15.21 1.39 -11.73
C GLU A 124 14.38 0.14 -11.99
N VAL A 125 14.18 -0.19 -13.23
CA VAL A 125 13.34 -1.31 -13.66
C VAL A 125 14.16 -2.27 -14.49
N THR A 126 14.34 -3.49 -13.99
CA THR A 126 15.03 -4.55 -14.72
C THR A 126 14.01 -5.50 -15.33
N ALA A 127 13.99 -5.56 -16.66
CA ALA A 127 13.09 -6.42 -17.43
C ALA A 127 13.83 -6.99 -18.65
N ALA A 128 13.60 -8.25 -18.97
CA ALA A 128 14.27 -8.98 -20.09
C ALA A 128 15.82 -8.88 -20.06
N GLY A 129 16.41 -8.68 -18.88
CA GLY A 129 17.86 -8.57 -18.69
C GLY A 129 18.44 -7.16 -18.92
N GLU A 130 17.61 -6.19 -19.21
CA GLU A 130 17.98 -4.77 -19.35
C GLU A 130 17.43 -3.96 -18.19
N THR A 131 18.16 -2.91 -17.78
CA THR A 131 17.72 -1.99 -16.72
C THR A 131 17.51 -0.59 -17.28
N ASP A 132 16.30 -0.09 -17.14
CA ASP A 132 15.95 1.29 -17.42
C ASP A 132 15.82 2.08 -16.11
N THR A 133 16.39 3.28 -16.08
CA THR A 133 16.28 4.22 -14.96
C THR A 133 15.35 5.38 -15.32
N TYR A 134 14.39 5.68 -14.47
CA TYR A 134 13.48 6.83 -14.60
C TYR A 134 13.70 7.76 -13.43
N THR A 135 14.22 8.96 -13.69
CA THR A 135 14.44 9.98 -12.67
C THR A 135 13.32 11.02 -12.75
N PHE A 136 12.55 11.16 -11.68
CA PHE A 136 11.46 12.11 -11.55
C PHE A 136 11.97 13.35 -10.80
N GLY A 137 11.97 14.48 -11.47
CA GLY A 137 12.39 15.77 -10.93
C GLY A 137 11.22 16.55 -10.35
N ALA A 138 11.27 17.88 -10.50
CA ALA A 138 10.26 18.79 -9.97
C ALA A 138 8.89 18.62 -10.64
N SER A 139 7.83 19.00 -9.91
CA SER A 139 6.49 19.13 -10.46
C SER A 139 6.32 20.46 -11.20
N ASN A 140 5.68 20.42 -12.36
CA ASN A 140 5.24 21.63 -13.05
C ASN A 140 4.06 22.24 -12.27
N THR A 141 4.26 23.42 -11.71
CA THR A 141 3.27 24.10 -10.84
C THR A 141 1.96 24.47 -11.53
N MET A 142 1.93 24.51 -12.85
CA MET A 142 0.72 24.86 -13.62
C MET A 142 -0.11 23.60 -14.00
N THR A 143 0.54 22.47 -14.27
CA THR A 143 -0.13 21.26 -14.78
C THR A 143 -0.16 20.12 -13.77
N GLY A 144 0.69 20.17 -12.71
CA GLY A 144 0.88 19.08 -11.76
C GLY A 144 1.63 17.87 -12.35
N ASP A 145 2.16 17.99 -13.55
CA ASP A 145 2.96 16.94 -14.18
C ASP A 145 4.39 16.95 -13.64
N LEU A 146 5.00 15.77 -13.51
CA LEU A 146 6.40 15.63 -13.13
C LEU A 146 7.32 15.65 -14.36
N TYR A 147 8.47 16.31 -14.26
CA TYR A 147 9.53 16.16 -15.23
C TYR A 147 10.24 14.83 -15.04
N VAL A 148 10.50 14.10 -16.12
CA VAL A 148 11.10 12.77 -16.09
C VAL A 148 12.23 12.68 -17.09
N ARG A 149 13.36 12.07 -16.68
CA ARG A 149 14.42 11.60 -17.57
C ARG A 149 14.47 10.09 -17.58
N LYS A 150 14.69 9.51 -18.76
CA LYS A 150 14.99 8.09 -18.92
C LYS A 150 16.50 7.92 -19.19
N ASN A 151 17.16 7.02 -18.45
CA ASN A 151 18.57 6.63 -18.64
C ASN A 151 19.55 7.80 -18.73
N ASN A 152 19.34 8.83 -17.89
CA ASN A 152 20.14 10.07 -17.89
C ASN A 152 20.24 10.78 -19.27
N SER A 153 19.26 10.55 -20.14
CA SER A 153 19.14 11.24 -21.42
C SER A 153 19.01 12.76 -21.24
N ASP A 154 19.47 13.53 -22.23
CA ASP A 154 19.21 14.98 -22.27
C ASP A 154 17.74 15.31 -22.59
N VAL A 155 16.97 14.35 -23.06
CA VAL A 155 15.54 14.49 -23.33
C VAL A 155 14.77 14.49 -22.02
N ILE A 156 13.91 15.48 -21.84
CA ILE A 156 13.01 15.60 -20.70
C ILE A 156 11.58 15.26 -21.15
N TYR A 157 10.90 14.49 -20.34
CA TYR A 157 9.49 14.15 -20.54
C TYR A 157 8.63 14.76 -19.44
N THR A 158 7.33 14.92 -19.70
CA THR A 158 6.35 15.22 -18.65
C THR A 158 5.40 14.03 -18.47
N VAL A 159 5.26 13.58 -17.24
CA VAL A 159 4.37 12.48 -16.86
C VAL A 159 3.36 12.97 -15.84
N SER A 160 2.12 12.51 -15.92
CA SER A 160 1.09 12.86 -14.91
C SER A 160 1.55 12.45 -13.51
N GLY A 161 1.46 13.36 -12.53
CA GLY A 161 1.78 13.06 -11.13
C GLY A 161 0.98 11.86 -10.59
N THR A 162 -0.26 11.67 -11.04
CA THR A 162 -1.07 10.51 -10.64
C THR A 162 -0.51 9.16 -11.09
N LYS A 163 0.25 9.13 -12.21
CA LYS A 163 0.92 7.90 -12.68
C LYS A 163 2.21 7.62 -11.92
N ALA A 164 2.87 8.64 -11.39
CA ALA A 164 4.09 8.49 -10.60
C ALA A 164 3.78 8.12 -9.14
N ALA A 165 2.64 8.52 -8.62
CA ALA A 165 2.26 8.35 -7.21
C ALA A 165 2.31 6.90 -6.70
N CYS A 166 2.11 5.90 -7.56
CA CYS A 166 2.22 4.49 -7.16
C CYS A 166 3.66 4.05 -6.85
N PHE A 167 4.67 4.85 -7.22
CA PHE A 167 6.08 4.58 -6.93
C PHE A 167 6.61 5.42 -5.74
N GLU A 168 5.85 6.41 -5.28
CA GLU A 168 6.18 7.29 -4.16
C GLU A 168 5.82 6.61 -2.82
N LEU A 169 6.42 5.43 -2.58
CA LEU A 169 6.15 4.62 -1.40
C LEU A 169 7.43 4.39 -0.59
N THR A 170 7.35 4.71 0.69
CA THR A 170 8.34 4.35 1.70
C THR A 170 8.23 2.85 2.02
N ARG A 171 9.24 2.31 2.73
CA ARG A 171 9.20 0.92 3.18
C ARG A 171 7.96 0.62 4.02
N ALA A 172 7.59 1.52 4.91
CA ALA A 172 6.41 1.36 5.75
C ALA A 172 5.10 1.31 4.93
N GLU A 173 5.00 2.09 3.86
CA GLU A 173 3.83 2.10 2.96
C GLU A 173 3.79 0.89 2.00
N LEU A 174 4.92 0.18 1.85
CA LEU A 174 4.99 -1.09 1.12
C LEU A 174 4.54 -2.28 1.96
N PHE A 175 4.24 -2.09 3.26
CA PHE A 175 3.80 -3.17 4.13
C PHE A 175 2.34 -3.53 3.87
N GLY A 176 2.06 -4.81 3.60
CA GLY A 176 0.71 -5.34 3.44
C GLY A 176 0.12 -5.78 4.78
N ALA A 177 -1.09 -5.31 5.09
CA ALA A 177 -1.78 -5.76 6.29
C ALA A 177 -2.10 -7.26 6.20
N PHE A 178 -1.78 -8.01 7.25
CA PHE A 178 -2.07 -9.44 7.35
C PHE A 178 -2.23 -9.87 8.82
N ASN A 179 -2.73 -11.07 9.02
CA ASN A 179 -2.82 -11.70 10.35
C ASN A 179 -1.60 -12.59 10.53
N PRO A 180 -0.61 -12.21 11.37
CA PRO A 180 0.64 -12.97 11.50
C PRO A 180 0.48 -14.32 12.19
N ALA A 181 -0.58 -14.49 13.01
CA ALA A 181 -0.90 -15.77 13.61
C ALA A 181 -1.68 -16.72 12.64
N GLY A 182 -2.20 -16.19 11.54
CA GLY A 182 -3.02 -16.97 10.60
C GLY A 182 -4.33 -17.49 11.18
N LEU A 183 -4.77 -16.99 12.33
CA LEU A 183 -5.92 -17.50 13.09
C LEU A 183 -7.23 -16.89 12.59
N THR A 184 -8.27 -17.70 12.57
CA THR A 184 -9.66 -17.23 12.53
C THR A 184 -10.37 -17.63 13.83
N ALA A 185 -11.28 -16.78 14.32
CA ALA A 185 -11.96 -17.01 15.60
C ALA A 185 -12.71 -18.36 15.64
N SER A 186 -13.20 -18.84 14.50
CA SER A 186 -13.93 -20.10 14.38
C SER A 186 -13.05 -21.36 14.47
N GLU A 187 -11.74 -21.21 14.28
CA GLU A 187 -10.76 -22.31 14.37
C GLU A 187 -10.19 -22.46 15.77
N ILE A 188 -10.41 -21.48 16.66
CA ILE A 188 -9.89 -21.51 18.02
C ILE A 188 -10.73 -22.44 18.88
N GLU A 189 -10.07 -23.47 19.44
CA GLU A 189 -10.69 -24.45 20.35
C GLU A 189 -10.44 -24.10 21.80
N ALA A 190 -9.26 -23.55 22.12
CA ALA A 190 -8.90 -23.08 23.45
C ALA A 190 -7.91 -21.93 23.39
N VAL A 191 -7.94 -21.10 24.42
CA VAL A 191 -6.98 -20.00 24.64
C VAL A 191 -6.51 -20.09 26.08
N SER A 192 -5.19 -20.08 26.29
CA SER A 192 -4.58 -19.95 27.61
C SER A 192 -3.67 -18.72 27.58
N TYR A 193 -4.02 -17.67 28.30
CA TYR A 193 -3.16 -16.48 28.37
C TYR A 193 -2.71 -16.18 29.78
N THR A 194 -1.48 -15.72 29.90
CA THR A 194 -0.83 -15.38 31.18
C THR A 194 -0.55 -13.90 31.22
N LEU A 195 -1.05 -13.22 32.23
CA LEU A 195 -0.85 -11.80 32.50
C LEU A 195 0.54 -11.52 33.13
N ALA A 196 0.98 -10.29 33.10
CA ALA A 196 2.28 -9.88 33.66
C ALA A 196 2.46 -10.16 35.16
N ASP A 197 1.37 -10.24 35.92
CA ASP A 197 1.37 -10.62 37.35
C ASP A 197 1.44 -12.13 37.60
N GLY A 198 1.40 -12.94 36.53
CA GLY A 198 1.48 -14.39 36.55
C GLY A 198 0.13 -15.10 36.64
N GLU A 199 -1.01 -14.38 36.65
CA GLU A 199 -2.33 -15.02 36.55
C GLU A 199 -2.49 -15.64 35.15
N THR A 200 -2.91 -16.92 35.12
CA THR A 200 -3.20 -17.64 33.88
C THR A 200 -4.70 -17.87 33.75
N VAL A 201 -5.27 -17.43 32.65
CA VAL A 201 -6.69 -17.61 32.30
C VAL A 201 -6.79 -18.59 31.14
N THR A 202 -7.59 -19.63 31.29
CA THR A 202 -7.80 -20.61 30.23
C THR A 202 -9.29 -20.67 29.85
N LEU A 203 -9.57 -20.38 28.58
CA LEU A 203 -10.88 -20.46 27.96
C LEU A 203 -10.94 -21.66 27.02
N LYS A 204 -12.08 -22.38 27.01
CA LYS A 204 -12.32 -23.50 26.10
C LYS A 204 -13.65 -23.32 25.41
N ALA A 205 -13.69 -23.60 24.12
CA ALA A 205 -14.92 -23.71 23.35
C ALA A 205 -15.56 -25.08 23.60
N ASN A 206 -16.79 -25.09 24.14
CA ASN A 206 -17.60 -26.29 24.32
C ASN A 206 -18.72 -26.29 23.29
N SER A 207 -19.02 -27.47 22.73
CA SER A 207 -20.16 -27.63 21.84
C SER A 207 -21.40 -27.87 22.68
N GLU A 208 -22.32 -26.91 22.77
CA GLU A 208 -23.57 -27.01 23.54
C GLU A 208 -24.78 -26.93 22.59
N PRO A 209 -25.93 -27.58 22.94
CA PRO A 209 -27.15 -27.46 22.16
C PRO A 209 -27.62 -25.99 22.08
N ALA A 210 -27.96 -25.50 20.90
CA ALA A 210 -28.46 -24.14 20.73
C ALA A 210 -29.88 -24.01 21.35
N ALA A 211 -30.05 -23.00 22.22
CA ALA A 211 -31.26 -22.85 23.05
C ALA A 211 -32.53 -22.50 22.26
N GLU A 212 -32.45 -21.98 21.05
CA GLU A 212 -33.61 -21.39 20.35
C GLU A 212 -34.03 -22.09 19.04
N SER A 213 -33.32 -23.09 18.59
CA SER A 213 -33.73 -23.79 17.36
C SER A 213 -34.26 -25.16 17.72
N GLY A 214 -35.51 -25.44 17.46
CA GLY A 214 -36.06 -26.82 17.51
C GLY A 214 -35.37 -27.79 16.54
N SER A 215 -34.13 -27.53 16.17
CA SER A 215 -33.19 -28.31 15.39
C SER A 215 -32.06 -28.79 16.32
N ASN A 216 -31.46 -29.93 16.02
CA ASN A 216 -30.26 -30.46 16.69
C ASN A 216 -29.01 -29.62 16.38
N ALA A 217 -29.12 -28.29 16.41
CA ALA A 217 -28.01 -27.38 16.17
C ALA A 217 -27.20 -27.28 17.46
N TYR A 218 -25.88 -27.29 17.30
CA TYR A 218 -24.91 -27.03 18.37
C TYR A 218 -24.22 -25.67 18.09
N GLN A 219 -23.91 -24.96 19.17
CA GLN A 219 -23.16 -23.73 19.15
C GLN A 219 -21.90 -23.85 20.00
N ALA A 220 -20.85 -23.12 19.67
CA ALA A 220 -19.68 -23.01 20.52
C ALA A 220 -19.99 -22.06 21.67
N VAL A 221 -19.85 -22.55 22.90
CA VAL A 221 -20.02 -21.77 24.13
C VAL A 221 -18.67 -21.76 24.86
N TRP A 222 -18.15 -20.58 25.13
CA TRP A 222 -16.90 -20.45 25.82
C TRP A 222 -17.06 -20.57 27.33
N ARG A 223 -16.14 -21.32 27.98
CA ARG A 223 -16.12 -21.55 29.42
C ARG A 223 -14.71 -21.41 29.99
N LEU A 224 -14.62 -20.95 31.26
CA LEU A 224 -13.37 -21.01 32.02
C LEU A 224 -13.03 -22.47 32.33
N ALA A 225 -11.77 -22.88 32.12
CA ALA A 225 -11.35 -24.25 32.40
C ALA A 225 -11.46 -24.62 33.89
N GLY A 226 -11.34 -23.65 34.80
CA GLY A 226 -11.45 -23.84 36.25
C GLY A 226 -12.88 -23.68 36.82
N ASP A 227 -13.80 -23.08 36.04
CA ASP A 227 -15.17 -22.82 36.45
C ASP A 227 -16.13 -22.92 35.24
N THR A 228 -16.45 -24.15 34.86
CA THR A 228 -17.28 -24.46 33.70
C THR A 228 -18.75 -24.13 33.90
N ALA A 229 -19.17 -23.82 35.13
CA ALA A 229 -20.54 -23.46 35.46
C ALA A 229 -20.83 -21.97 35.33
N ALA A 230 -19.80 -21.14 35.34
CA ALA A 230 -19.96 -19.70 35.20
C ALA A 230 -20.24 -19.33 33.75
N ASP A 231 -21.27 -18.52 33.52
CA ASP A 231 -21.49 -17.87 32.23
C ASP A 231 -20.47 -16.74 32.08
N LEU A 232 -19.98 -16.56 30.85
CA LEU A 232 -19.02 -15.53 30.52
C LEU A 232 -19.69 -14.36 29.82
N ASP A 233 -19.11 -13.19 29.97
CA ASP A 233 -19.44 -11.99 29.20
C ASP A 233 -18.99 -12.21 27.73
N GLU A 234 -19.95 -12.52 26.86
CA GLU A 234 -19.72 -12.81 25.45
C GLU A 234 -18.95 -11.67 24.75
N THR A 235 -19.21 -10.41 25.12
CA THR A 235 -18.55 -9.25 24.53
C THR A 235 -17.05 -9.26 24.82
N LYS A 236 -16.65 -9.65 26.04
CA LYS A 236 -15.24 -9.74 26.41
C LYS A 236 -14.56 -10.94 25.77
N VAL A 237 -15.25 -12.06 25.68
CA VAL A 237 -14.73 -13.24 24.98
C VAL A 237 -14.53 -12.92 23.50
N ASP A 238 -15.48 -12.30 22.84
CA ASP A 238 -15.37 -11.90 21.43
C ASP A 238 -14.23 -10.90 21.22
N ALA A 239 -14.01 -9.98 22.17
CA ALA A 239 -12.88 -9.03 22.13
C ALA A 239 -11.53 -9.78 22.24
N ILE A 240 -11.41 -10.80 23.10
CA ILE A 240 -10.22 -11.64 23.23
C ILE A 240 -9.96 -12.38 21.91
N LEU A 241 -10.97 -13.05 21.37
CA LEU A 241 -10.83 -13.80 20.11
C LEU A 241 -10.44 -12.88 18.94
N SER A 242 -11.07 -11.72 18.87
CA SER A 242 -10.72 -10.71 17.86
C SER A 242 -9.28 -10.20 18.01
N ALA A 243 -8.82 -10.00 19.25
CA ALA A 243 -7.44 -9.56 19.51
C ALA A 243 -6.41 -10.62 19.08
N LEU A 244 -6.69 -11.91 19.28
CA LEU A 244 -5.83 -13.02 18.85
C LEU A 244 -5.79 -13.17 17.33
N CYS A 245 -6.86 -12.77 16.63
CA CYS A 245 -6.99 -12.79 15.17
C CYS A 245 -6.65 -11.43 14.53
N THR A 246 -5.89 -10.57 15.22
CA THR A 246 -5.65 -9.20 14.76
C THR A 246 -4.87 -9.15 13.46
N TYR A 247 -5.20 -8.15 12.64
CA TYR A 247 -4.39 -7.77 11.47
C TYR A 247 -3.39 -6.70 11.90
N VAL A 248 -2.16 -6.87 11.46
CA VAL A 248 -1.08 -5.90 11.66
C VAL A 248 -0.89 -5.09 10.38
N SER A 249 -0.54 -3.82 10.52
CA SER A 249 -0.33 -2.89 9.39
C SER A 249 1.09 -2.31 9.34
N ALA A 250 1.94 -2.73 10.25
CA ALA A 250 3.35 -2.31 10.30
C ALA A 250 4.21 -3.36 10.99
N GLN A 251 5.44 -3.50 10.48
CA GLN A 251 6.53 -4.26 11.10
C GLN A 251 7.48 -3.27 11.78
N ALA A 252 7.94 -3.61 12.97
CA ALA A 252 8.94 -2.85 13.70
C ALA A 252 10.31 -2.96 13.00
N THR A 253 11.06 -1.87 12.99
CA THR A 253 12.30 -1.76 12.20
C THR A 253 13.55 -2.20 12.95
N ASP A 254 13.53 -2.24 14.29
CA ASP A 254 14.64 -2.74 15.09
C ASP A 254 14.53 -4.26 15.22
N ALA A 255 15.63 -4.96 14.94
CA ALA A 255 15.67 -6.41 15.00
C ALA A 255 15.76 -6.97 16.44
N ASP A 256 16.02 -6.11 17.46
CA ASP A 256 16.11 -6.57 18.85
C ASP A 256 14.75 -6.53 19.55
N PRO A 257 14.13 -7.69 19.85
CA PRO A 257 12.86 -7.74 20.57
C PRO A 257 12.88 -7.06 21.95
N ALA A 258 14.04 -6.94 22.57
CA ALA A 258 14.19 -6.26 23.86
C ALA A 258 13.82 -4.77 23.77
N ALA A 259 14.07 -4.12 22.61
CA ALA A 259 13.70 -2.73 22.36
C ALA A 259 12.18 -2.50 22.46
N TYR A 260 11.37 -3.55 22.25
CA TYR A 260 9.92 -3.50 22.21
C TYR A 260 9.23 -4.03 23.48
N GLY A 261 10.02 -4.33 24.55
CA GLY A 261 9.50 -4.73 25.85
C GLY A 261 9.23 -6.23 26.02
N PHE A 262 9.69 -7.09 25.10
CA PHE A 262 9.47 -8.54 25.19
C PHE A 262 10.32 -9.26 26.23
N GLU A 263 11.24 -8.58 26.94
CA GLU A 263 11.87 -9.12 28.15
C GLU A 263 10.86 -9.33 29.29
N ALA A 264 9.77 -8.54 29.32
CA ALA A 264 8.68 -8.64 30.27
C ALA A 264 7.33 -8.36 29.55
N PRO A 265 6.82 -9.30 28.77
CA PRO A 265 5.59 -9.11 28.00
C PRO A 265 4.41 -8.86 28.95
N LEU A 266 3.45 -8.04 28.49
CA LEU A 266 2.21 -7.79 29.22
C LEU A 266 1.30 -9.01 29.25
N VAL A 267 1.29 -9.77 28.14
CA VAL A 267 0.51 -11.00 27.98
C VAL A 267 1.27 -11.97 27.10
N THR A 268 1.30 -13.22 27.47
CA THR A 268 1.60 -14.35 26.58
C THR A 268 0.37 -15.20 26.41
N ALA A 269 0.10 -15.66 25.20
CA ALA A 269 -1.09 -16.47 24.90
C ALA A 269 -0.69 -17.70 24.08
N GLU A 270 -1.21 -18.87 24.51
CA GLU A 270 -1.22 -20.09 23.73
C GLU A 270 -2.62 -20.30 23.17
N VAL A 271 -2.73 -20.36 21.87
CA VAL A 271 -3.98 -20.57 21.15
C VAL A 271 -3.98 -21.97 20.55
N THR A 272 -4.93 -22.80 20.94
CA THR A 272 -5.09 -24.18 20.44
C THR A 272 -6.11 -24.19 19.32
N THR A 273 -5.73 -24.80 18.20
CA THR A 273 -6.59 -25.11 17.07
C THR A 273 -6.51 -26.62 16.75
N ALA A 274 -7.31 -27.09 15.79
CA ALA A 274 -7.21 -28.47 15.31
C ALA A 274 -5.83 -28.81 14.71
N ASP A 275 -5.11 -27.81 14.18
CA ASP A 275 -3.81 -27.97 13.54
C ASP A 275 -2.62 -27.87 14.53
N GLY A 276 -2.87 -27.48 15.78
CA GLY A 276 -1.87 -27.38 16.82
C GLY A 276 -1.98 -26.11 17.67
N ALA A 277 -0.92 -25.82 18.44
CA ALA A 277 -0.86 -24.65 19.29
C ALA A 277 0.00 -23.56 18.65
N ILE A 278 -0.41 -22.30 18.80
CA ILE A 278 0.29 -21.10 18.35
C ILE A 278 0.54 -20.24 19.58
N ASN A 279 1.80 -19.82 19.81
CA ASN A 279 2.17 -18.95 20.91
C ASN A 279 2.37 -17.51 20.44
N LEU A 280 1.74 -16.59 21.17
CA LEU A 280 1.75 -15.16 20.93
C LEU A 280 2.28 -14.43 22.16
N ALA A 281 3.05 -13.37 21.96
CA ALA A 281 3.46 -12.49 23.03
C ALA A 281 3.10 -11.05 22.69
N TYR A 282 2.51 -10.33 23.64
CA TYR A 282 2.14 -8.93 23.50
C TYR A 282 2.93 -8.12 24.53
N ALA A 283 3.58 -7.06 24.07
CA ALA A 283 4.41 -6.22 24.90
C ALA A 283 4.10 -4.73 24.67
N MET A 284 4.53 -3.90 25.62
CA MET A 284 4.52 -2.45 25.49
C MET A 284 5.96 -1.95 25.51
N GLY A 285 6.36 -1.30 24.43
CA GLY A 285 7.61 -0.57 24.35
C GLY A 285 7.41 0.92 24.54
N THR A 286 8.42 1.71 24.17
CA THR A 286 8.42 3.17 24.35
C THR A 286 7.37 3.84 23.46
N ASP A 287 7.18 3.34 22.22
CA ASP A 287 6.42 4.02 21.18
C ASP A 287 5.09 3.33 20.85
N GLY A 288 4.74 2.25 21.57
CA GLY A 288 3.45 1.58 21.31
C GLY A 288 3.40 0.14 21.84
N CYS A 289 2.39 -0.58 21.32
CA CYS A 289 2.17 -1.99 21.63
C CYS A 289 2.64 -2.86 20.47
N TYR A 290 3.14 -4.04 20.82
CA TYR A 290 3.79 -4.94 19.88
C TYR A 290 3.32 -6.38 20.05
N LEU A 291 3.38 -7.13 18.97
CA LEU A 291 3.08 -8.56 18.88
C LEU A 291 4.28 -9.32 18.32
N MET A 292 4.61 -10.43 18.94
CA MET A 292 5.44 -11.49 18.38
C MET A 292 4.65 -12.79 18.28
N VAL A 293 4.91 -13.55 17.21
CA VAL A 293 4.39 -14.89 17.01
C VAL A 293 5.55 -15.88 17.11
N GLU A 294 5.39 -16.97 17.84
CA GLU A 294 6.46 -17.98 17.97
C GLU A 294 6.80 -18.57 16.60
N GLY A 295 8.10 -18.64 16.31
CA GLY A 295 8.62 -19.10 15.02
C GLY A 295 8.74 -18.02 13.96
N ASP A 296 8.22 -16.83 14.21
CA ASP A 296 8.44 -15.63 13.39
C ASP A 296 9.51 -14.75 14.07
N SER A 297 10.47 -14.28 13.30
CA SER A 297 11.51 -13.37 13.79
C SER A 297 11.08 -11.91 13.83
N SER A 298 9.92 -11.60 13.25
CA SER A 298 9.42 -10.24 13.11
C SER A 298 8.66 -9.77 14.36
N VAL A 299 8.76 -8.48 14.63
CA VAL A 299 7.94 -7.78 15.62
C VAL A 299 6.95 -6.90 14.89
N TYR A 300 5.68 -6.97 15.27
CA TYR A 300 4.60 -6.23 14.63
C TYR A 300 4.02 -5.18 15.56
N THR A 301 3.70 -4.01 15.02
CA THR A 301 2.97 -2.99 15.76
C THR A 301 1.48 -3.35 15.80
N VAL A 302 0.88 -3.27 16.99
CA VAL A 302 -0.54 -3.49 17.19
C VAL A 302 -1.20 -2.30 17.90
N ASP A 303 -2.50 -2.14 17.72
CA ASP A 303 -3.26 -1.13 18.44
C ASP A 303 -3.32 -1.48 19.95
N ALA A 304 -3.29 -0.46 20.80
CA ALA A 304 -3.39 -0.65 22.25
C ALA A 304 -4.69 -1.32 22.68
N SER A 305 -5.76 -1.21 21.90
CA SER A 305 -7.03 -1.89 22.14
C SER A 305 -6.91 -3.41 22.04
N VAL A 306 -6.03 -3.91 21.14
CA VAL A 306 -5.74 -5.35 20.99
C VAL A 306 -5.16 -5.91 22.28
N VAL A 307 -4.14 -5.22 22.83
CA VAL A 307 -3.52 -5.64 24.09
C VAL A 307 -4.51 -5.53 25.25
N SER A 308 -5.27 -4.42 25.31
CA SER A 308 -6.25 -4.18 26.38
C SER A 308 -7.33 -5.29 26.46
N ALA A 309 -7.72 -5.85 25.31
CA ALA A 309 -8.69 -6.94 25.24
C ALA A 309 -8.16 -8.26 25.86
N LEU A 310 -6.85 -8.42 26.00
CA LEU A 310 -6.21 -9.59 26.58
C LEU A 310 -5.82 -9.41 28.06
N LEU A 311 -6.12 -8.26 28.67
CA LEU A 311 -5.76 -7.95 30.05
C LEU A 311 -6.84 -8.31 31.08
N TYR A 312 -7.88 -9.04 30.71
CA TYR A 312 -8.96 -9.44 31.64
C TYR A 312 -8.53 -10.62 32.52
N PRO A 313 -8.46 -10.47 33.87
CA PRO A 313 -8.34 -11.57 34.79
C PRO A 313 -9.64 -12.43 34.78
N ALA A 314 -9.54 -13.67 35.27
CA ALA A 314 -10.65 -14.64 35.16
C ALA A 314 -11.96 -14.18 35.83
N ASP A 315 -11.89 -13.43 36.92
CA ASP A 315 -13.05 -12.92 37.65
C ASP A 315 -13.84 -11.85 36.85
N GLN A 316 -13.13 -11.06 36.04
CA GLN A 316 -13.75 -10.02 35.22
C GLN A 316 -14.41 -10.57 33.93
N LEU A 317 -14.15 -11.82 33.55
CA LEU A 317 -14.76 -12.45 32.40
C LEU A 317 -16.17 -13.00 32.68
N LYS A 318 -16.55 -13.11 33.93
CA LYS A 318 -17.87 -13.64 34.29
C LYS A 318 -18.98 -12.65 33.96
N ALA A 319 -20.12 -13.16 33.46
CA ALA A 319 -21.32 -12.34 33.27
C ALA A 319 -21.82 -11.86 34.63
N GLU A 320 -22.34 -10.62 34.68
CA GLU A 320 -22.93 -10.01 35.88
C GLU A 320 -24.30 -10.62 36.19
#